data_af6d7df75dfe8b2439cc7c7f8eb8f763
#
_entry.id   af6d7df75dfe8b2439cc7c7f8eb8f763
#
_cell.length_a   1.000
_cell.length_b   1.000
_cell.length_c   1.000
_cell.angle_alpha   90.00
_cell.angle_beta   90.00
_cell.angle_gamma   90.00
#
_symmetry.space_group_name_H-M   'P 1'
#
loop_
_entity.id
_entity.type
_entity.pdbx_description
1 polymer ?
#
loop_
_entity_poly.entity_id
_entity_poly.type
_entity_poly.pdbx_seq_one_letter_code
_entity_poly.pdbx_strand_id
1 'polypeptide(L)'
;AELVCSNSLKADRIDSAAGMLKEEMRRLGSVTMECAAETKVSAGGALAVDREKFSDMVTAKIMENPHITVIEEEVTDIPDGDVIIATGPLTSDGLAESIGKICGDYLYFHDAAAPIVTYESLDKDKVFFASRYGKGEADYINCPMNKEEYLRFYNELINAESAPLHDFDKEHFSKDGFKVYEG
;
A
#
# COMPACT_ATOMS: atom_id res chain seq x y z
N ALA A 1 -2.27 6.40 13.80
CA ALA A 1 -2.14 6.14 12.35
C ALA A 1 -1.73 4.70 12.10
N GLU A 2 -2.00 4.19 10.91
CA GLU A 2 -1.62 2.83 10.51
C GLU A 2 -1.35 2.77 9.00
N LEU A 3 -0.36 1.96 8.59
CA LEU A 3 -0.14 1.64 7.18
C LEU A 3 -1.02 0.44 6.79
N VAL A 4 -1.97 0.64 5.90
CA VAL A 4 -2.96 -0.38 5.51
C VAL A 4 -2.50 -1.34 4.42
N CYS A 5 -1.44 -1.00 3.67
CA CYS A 5 -0.89 -1.84 2.60
C CYS A 5 0.55 -2.26 2.95
N SER A 6 1.51 -1.88 2.13
CA SER A 6 2.93 -2.16 2.39
C SER A 6 3.60 -1.02 3.15
N ASN A 7 4.78 -1.29 3.72
CA ASN A 7 5.64 -0.27 4.31
C ASN A 7 6.50 0.47 3.29
N SER A 8 6.34 0.18 2.00
CA SER A 8 7.05 0.84 0.91
C SER A 8 6.24 2.01 0.35
N LEU A 9 6.83 3.19 0.38
CA LEU A 9 6.28 4.40 -0.22
C LEU A 9 6.79 4.61 -1.66
N LYS A 10 7.14 3.53 -2.35
CA LYS A 10 7.67 3.51 -3.74
C LYS A 10 9.05 4.18 -3.86
N ALA A 11 9.47 4.44 -5.11
CA ALA A 11 10.78 5.02 -5.38
C ALA A 11 11.02 6.37 -4.68
N ASP A 12 12.27 6.58 -4.19
CA ASP A 12 12.73 7.80 -3.52
C ASP A 12 13.65 8.65 -4.41
N ARG A 13 14.01 8.14 -5.57
CA ARG A 13 14.93 8.80 -6.50
C ARG A 13 14.21 9.95 -7.21
N ILE A 14 14.87 11.12 -7.28
CA ILE A 14 14.33 12.34 -7.89
C ILE A 14 14.06 12.21 -9.41
N ASP A 15 14.72 11.27 -10.08
CA ASP A 15 14.52 10.96 -11.49
C ASP A 15 13.30 10.07 -11.78
N SER A 16 12.52 9.76 -10.77
CA SER A 16 11.24 9.06 -10.88
C SER A 16 10.07 9.96 -10.48
N ALA A 17 8.90 9.77 -11.09
CA ALA A 17 7.71 10.54 -10.77
C ALA A 17 7.35 10.45 -9.26
N ALA A 18 7.46 9.25 -8.68
CA ALA A 18 7.19 9.05 -7.26
C ALA A 18 8.22 9.75 -6.35
N GLY A 19 9.48 9.79 -6.76
CA GLY A 19 10.53 10.51 -6.02
C GLY A 19 10.41 12.02 -6.16
N MET A 20 10.08 12.51 -7.35
CA MET A 20 9.82 13.93 -7.59
C MET A 20 8.68 14.43 -6.70
N LEU A 21 7.54 13.75 -6.68
CA LEU A 21 6.41 14.08 -5.80
C LEU A 21 6.84 14.13 -4.33
N LYS A 22 7.63 13.17 -3.86
CA LYS A 22 8.12 13.17 -2.48
C LYS A 22 9.03 14.37 -2.17
N GLU A 23 9.85 14.77 -3.12
CA GLU A 23 10.69 15.97 -2.96
C GLU A 23 9.83 17.24 -2.87
N GLU A 24 8.79 17.36 -3.67
CA GLU A 24 7.81 18.45 -3.56
C GLU A 24 7.11 18.43 -2.20
N MET A 25 6.67 17.28 -1.73
CA MET A 25 6.08 17.12 -0.40
C MET A 25 7.05 17.52 0.73
N ARG A 26 8.34 17.16 0.63
CA ARG A 26 9.37 17.57 1.60
C ARG A 26 9.52 19.09 1.65
N ARG A 27 9.55 19.74 0.50
CA ARG A 27 9.63 21.21 0.42
C ARG A 27 8.41 21.91 0.98
N LEU A 28 7.26 21.26 0.94
CA LEU A 28 6.02 21.77 1.55
C LEU A 28 5.90 21.44 3.06
N GLY A 29 6.90 20.82 3.66
CA GLY A 29 6.88 20.49 5.08
C GLY A 29 5.92 19.35 5.44
N SER A 30 5.78 18.35 4.56
CA SER A 30 4.89 17.21 4.78
C SER A 30 5.27 16.40 6.03
N VAL A 31 4.36 16.29 6.97
CA VAL A 31 4.50 15.46 8.18
C VAL A 31 4.80 14.00 7.81
N THR A 32 4.13 13.47 6.78
CA THR A 32 4.38 12.11 6.29
C THR A 32 5.82 11.92 5.82
N MET A 33 6.38 12.89 5.10
CA MET A 33 7.76 12.78 4.61
C MET A 33 8.80 12.96 5.71
N GLU A 34 8.52 13.79 6.68
CA GLU A 34 9.35 13.93 7.87
C GLU A 34 9.40 12.62 8.67
N CYS A 35 8.24 12.05 9.00
CA CYS A 35 8.16 10.77 9.71
C CYS A 35 8.81 9.63 8.92
N ALA A 36 8.65 9.61 7.59
CA ALA A 36 9.25 8.60 6.73
C ALA A 36 10.79 8.70 6.70
N ALA A 37 11.35 9.89 6.78
CA ALA A 37 12.80 10.08 6.84
C ALA A 37 13.40 9.50 8.13
N GLU A 38 12.75 9.76 9.26
CA GLU A 38 13.20 9.32 10.60
C GLU A 38 13.04 7.79 10.82
N THR A 39 12.12 7.16 10.12
CA THR A 39 11.79 5.74 10.29
C THR A 39 12.18 4.87 9.10
N LYS A 40 13.02 5.40 8.21
CA LYS A 40 13.49 4.74 7.00
C LYS A 40 14.23 3.44 7.31
N VAL A 41 13.94 2.40 6.51
CA VAL A 41 14.67 1.13 6.50
C VAL A 41 15.24 0.88 5.11
N SER A 42 16.26 0.00 5.03
CA SER A 42 16.92 -0.35 3.77
C SER A 42 15.94 -1.03 2.81
N ALA A 43 15.83 -0.48 1.60
CA ALA A 43 14.95 -1.01 0.54
C ALA A 43 15.44 -0.60 -0.86
N GLY A 44 16.75 -0.57 -1.09
CA GLY A 44 17.35 -0.18 -2.36
C GLY A 44 16.94 1.23 -2.78
N GLY A 45 16.36 1.38 -3.97
CA GLY A 45 15.90 2.68 -4.50
C GLY A 45 14.52 3.12 -4.01
N ALA A 46 13.87 2.38 -3.13
CA ALA A 46 12.56 2.72 -2.57
C ALA A 46 12.70 3.43 -1.20
N LEU A 47 11.71 4.24 -0.87
CA LEU A 47 11.52 4.71 0.49
C LEU A 47 10.63 3.69 1.21
N ALA A 48 11.24 2.88 2.07
CA ALA A 48 10.52 2.00 2.97
C ALA A 48 10.72 2.44 4.41
N VAL A 49 9.76 2.18 5.26
CA VAL A 49 9.75 2.60 6.66
C VAL A 49 9.53 1.44 7.61
N ASP A 50 10.03 1.55 8.82
CA ASP A 50 9.61 0.71 9.93
C ASP A 50 8.14 1.02 10.23
N ARG A 51 7.26 0.03 10.03
CA ARG A 51 5.81 0.20 10.05
C ARG A 51 5.31 0.76 11.40
N GLU A 52 5.77 0.19 12.48
CA GLU A 52 5.33 0.57 13.83
C GLU A 52 5.83 1.97 14.19
N LYS A 53 7.13 2.22 14.05
CA LYS A 53 7.72 3.52 14.36
C LYS A 53 7.13 4.65 13.51
N PHE A 54 6.87 4.40 12.24
CA PHE A 54 6.24 5.37 11.37
C PHE A 54 4.83 5.71 11.85
N SER A 55 4.02 4.70 12.15
CA SER A 55 2.65 4.87 12.63
C SER A 55 2.60 5.61 13.96
N ASP A 56 3.48 5.25 14.89
CA ASP A 56 3.58 5.93 16.20
C ASP A 56 4.00 7.40 16.07
N MET A 57 4.99 7.66 15.22
CA MET A 57 5.49 9.04 15.03
C MET A 57 4.43 9.92 14.35
N VAL A 58 3.72 9.43 13.34
CA VAL A 58 2.61 10.18 12.72
C VAL A 58 1.50 10.41 13.74
N THR A 59 1.15 9.39 14.52
CA THR A 59 0.13 9.51 15.57
C THR A 59 0.51 10.58 16.59
N ALA A 60 1.76 10.56 17.09
CA ALA A 60 2.23 11.55 18.07
C ALA A 60 2.12 12.97 17.50
N LYS A 61 2.59 13.21 16.28
CA LYS A 61 2.51 14.55 15.65
C LYS A 61 1.08 15.05 15.47
N ILE A 62 0.14 14.18 15.18
CA ILE A 62 -1.28 14.54 15.06
C ILE A 62 -1.87 14.86 16.44
N MET A 63 -1.63 13.99 17.43
CA MET A 63 -2.18 14.15 18.78
C MET A 63 -1.60 15.35 19.55
N GLU A 64 -0.36 15.72 19.27
CA GLU A 64 0.29 16.89 19.88
C GLU A 64 -0.19 18.24 19.30
N ASN A 65 -0.88 18.21 18.15
CA ASN A 65 -1.35 19.43 17.50
C ASN A 65 -2.65 19.93 18.14
N PRO A 66 -2.68 21.10 18.79
CA PRO A 66 -3.87 21.60 19.51
C PRO A 66 -5.02 22.00 18.59
N HIS A 67 -4.80 22.08 17.28
CA HIS A 67 -5.83 22.41 16.28
C HIS A 67 -6.47 21.17 15.63
N ILE A 68 -6.04 19.97 16.04
CA ILE A 68 -6.55 18.70 15.48
C ILE A 68 -7.34 17.97 16.57
N THR A 69 -8.56 17.61 16.27
CA THR A 69 -9.38 16.69 17.07
C THR A 69 -9.51 15.38 16.30
N VAL A 70 -8.99 14.29 16.87
CA VAL A 70 -9.15 12.95 16.28
C VAL A 70 -10.43 12.35 16.83
N ILE A 71 -11.28 11.87 15.93
CA ILE A 71 -12.53 11.18 16.25
C ILE A 71 -12.40 9.77 15.71
N GLU A 72 -12.55 8.76 16.58
CA GLU A 72 -12.43 7.35 16.25
C GLU A 72 -13.83 6.75 16.11
N GLU A 73 -14.45 6.97 14.95
CA GLU A 73 -15.76 6.42 14.62
C GLU A 73 -15.86 6.07 13.13
N GLU A 74 -16.77 5.17 12.78
CA GLU A 74 -17.11 4.93 11.40
C GLU A 74 -17.95 6.10 10.86
N VAL A 75 -17.49 6.70 9.76
CA VAL A 75 -18.22 7.74 9.05
C VAL A 75 -18.92 7.09 7.85
N THR A 76 -20.25 7.06 7.86
CA THR A 76 -21.08 6.47 6.79
C THR A 76 -21.67 7.51 5.84
N ASP A 77 -21.75 8.75 6.29
CA ASP A 77 -22.29 9.87 5.51
C ASP A 77 -21.26 10.99 5.42
N ILE A 78 -21.25 11.70 4.29
CA ILE A 78 -20.36 12.85 4.09
C ILE A 78 -20.90 14.02 4.92
N PRO A 79 -20.13 14.52 5.91
CA PRO A 79 -20.57 15.64 6.73
C PRO A 79 -20.62 16.95 5.94
N ASP A 80 -21.40 17.90 6.45
CA ASP A 80 -21.47 19.26 5.88
C ASP A 80 -20.17 20.04 6.10
N GLY A 81 -19.81 20.90 5.16
CA GLY A 81 -18.65 21.80 5.26
C GLY A 81 -17.52 21.43 4.28
N ASP A 82 -16.31 21.90 4.59
CA ASP A 82 -15.11 21.59 3.82
C ASP A 82 -14.56 20.21 4.24
N VAL A 83 -14.64 19.23 3.34
CA VAL A 83 -14.32 17.82 3.65
C VAL A 83 -13.27 17.28 2.69
N ILE A 84 -12.31 16.55 3.24
CA ILE A 84 -11.36 15.74 2.47
C ILE A 84 -11.59 14.27 2.83
N ILE A 85 -11.95 13.46 1.84
CA ILE A 85 -12.11 12.02 1.99
C ILE A 85 -10.84 11.35 1.46
N ALA A 86 -10.10 10.70 2.34
CA ALA A 86 -8.82 10.05 2.02
C ALA A 86 -8.75 8.62 2.60
N THR A 87 -9.87 7.92 2.61
CA THR A 87 -10.05 6.59 3.21
C THR A 87 -9.41 5.46 2.38
N GLY A 88 -9.14 5.71 1.09
CA GLY A 88 -8.45 4.77 0.22
C GLY A 88 -9.26 3.50 -0.11
N PRO A 89 -8.58 2.38 -0.42
CA PRO A 89 -9.23 1.15 -0.91
C PRO A 89 -10.03 0.39 0.15
N LEU A 90 -9.86 0.71 1.44
CA LEU A 90 -10.59 0.09 2.55
C LEU A 90 -11.75 0.97 3.07
N THR A 91 -12.30 1.81 2.22
CA THR A 91 -13.50 2.59 2.52
C THR A 91 -14.67 1.66 2.84
N SER A 92 -15.39 1.93 3.94
CA SER A 92 -16.56 1.12 4.31
C SER A 92 -17.68 1.24 3.29
N ASP A 93 -18.53 0.21 3.22
CA ASP A 93 -19.64 0.16 2.25
C ASP A 93 -20.60 1.36 2.42
N GLY A 94 -20.89 1.76 3.66
CA GLY A 94 -21.74 2.92 3.94
C GLY A 94 -21.19 4.22 3.39
N LEU A 95 -19.91 4.51 3.63
CA LEU A 95 -19.26 5.70 3.09
C LEU A 95 -19.11 5.62 1.57
N ALA A 96 -18.78 4.45 1.02
CA ALA A 96 -18.68 4.23 -0.42
C ALA A 96 -20.01 4.52 -1.14
N GLU A 97 -21.14 4.05 -0.57
CA GLU A 97 -22.48 4.37 -1.07
C GLU A 97 -22.76 5.89 -1.05
N SER A 98 -22.41 6.55 0.05
CA SER A 98 -22.59 8.00 0.20
C SER A 98 -21.75 8.80 -0.81
N ILE A 99 -20.50 8.40 -1.06
CA ILE A 99 -19.65 8.98 -2.10
C ILE A 99 -20.25 8.72 -3.50
N GLY A 100 -20.77 7.50 -3.75
CA GLY A 100 -21.38 7.10 -5.01
C GLY A 100 -22.57 7.98 -5.40
N LYS A 101 -23.35 8.47 -4.45
CA LYS A 101 -24.45 9.43 -4.67
C LYS A 101 -23.98 10.76 -5.30
N ILE A 102 -22.72 11.14 -5.04
CA ILE A 102 -22.13 12.39 -5.57
C ILE A 102 -21.37 12.14 -6.87
N CYS A 103 -20.56 11.07 -6.91
CA CYS A 103 -19.65 10.77 -8.02
C CYS A 103 -20.27 9.88 -9.11
N GLY A 104 -21.44 9.28 -8.84
CA GLY A 104 -22.05 8.29 -9.73
C GLY A 104 -21.23 6.98 -9.79
N ASP A 105 -21.41 6.20 -10.87
CA ASP A 105 -20.85 4.87 -11.04
C ASP A 105 -19.33 4.83 -11.33
N TYR A 106 -18.59 5.88 -11.03
CA TYR A 106 -17.16 6.03 -11.31
C TYR A 106 -16.25 5.68 -10.13
N LEU A 107 -16.80 5.14 -9.04
CA LEU A 107 -16.03 4.77 -7.86
C LEU A 107 -15.53 3.32 -7.97
N TYR A 108 -14.23 3.18 -8.12
CA TYR A 108 -13.55 1.88 -8.13
C TYR A 108 -12.52 1.84 -7.01
N PHE A 109 -12.68 0.88 -6.12
CA PHE A 109 -11.68 0.59 -5.10
C PHE A 109 -11.01 -0.74 -5.44
N HIS A 110 -9.69 -0.72 -5.59
CA HIS A 110 -8.89 -1.93 -5.75
C HIS A 110 -8.15 -2.19 -4.45
N ASP A 111 -8.51 -3.25 -3.76
CA ASP A 111 -7.70 -3.79 -2.68
C ASP A 111 -6.65 -4.72 -3.28
N ALA A 112 -5.40 -4.27 -3.24
CA ALA A 112 -4.25 -5.03 -3.69
C ALA A 112 -3.39 -5.41 -2.48
N ALA A 113 -3.91 -6.24 -1.59
CA ALA A 113 -3.15 -6.75 -0.46
C ALA A 113 -1.97 -7.60 -0.94
N ALA A 114 -0.74 -7.14 -0.70
CA ALA A 114 0.45 -7.96 -0.94
C ALA A 114 0.59 -9.00 0.18
N PRO A 115 0.89 -10.27 -0.12
CA PRO A 115 1.17 -11.27 0.90
C PRO A 115 2.44 -10.88 1.66
N ILE A 116 2.32 -10.78 2.98
CA ILE A 116 3.43 -10.43 3.87
C ILE A 116 3.74 -11.65 4.74
N VAL A 117 5.00 -12.02 4.80
CA VAL A 117 5.50 -13.10 5.67
C VAL A 117 6.58 -12.55 6.60
N THR A 118 6.75 -13.16 7.77
CA THR A 118 7.83 -12.77 8.67
C THR A 118 9.17 -13.30 8.17
N TYR A 119 10.24 -12.56 8.42
CA TYR A 119 11.59 -12.98 8.02
C TYR A 119 11.99 -14.32 8.63
N GLU A 120 11.55 -14.59 9.86
CA GLU A 120 11.81 -15.83 10.59
C GLU A 120 11.15 -17.06 9.93
N SER A 121 10.05 -16.85 9.19
CA SER A 121 9.34 -17.92 8.48
C SER A 121 10.02 -18.37 7.19
N LEU A 122 11.04 -17.64 6.73
CA LEU A 122 11.77 -17.95 5.51
C LEU A 122 12.81 -19.04 5.75
N ASP A 123 12.90 -19.99 4.82
CA ASP A 123 14.00 -20.96 4.76
C ASP A 123 15.26 -20.24 4.26
N LYS A 124 16.12 -19.87 5.19
CA LYS A 124 17.30 -19.03 4.94
C LYS A 124 18.35 -19.72 4.07
N ASP A 125 18.31 -21.05 3.97
CA ASP A 125 19.21 -21.83 3.10
C ASP A 125 18.76 -21.79 1.62
N LYS A 126 17.52 -21.36 1.35
CA LYS A 126 16.94 -21.29 0.01
C LYS A 126 16.80 -19.88 -0.53
N VAL A 127 17.16 -18.87 0.23
CA VAL A 127 17.05 -17.47 -0.17
C VAL A 127 18.41 -16.79 -0.18
N PHE A 128 18.54 -15.70 -0.92
CA PHE A 128 19.75 -14.89 -0.92
C PHE A 128 19.43 -13.41 -1.03
N PHE A 129 20.34 -12.58 -0.53
CA PHE A 129 20.23 -11.14 -0.65
C PHE A 129 20.86 -10.66 -1.98
N ALA A 130 20.14 -9.81 -2.71
CA ALA A 130 20.66 -9.16 -3.91
C ALA A 130 19.93 -7.85 -4.18
N SER A 131 20.56 -6.99 -4.97
CA SER A 131 19.90 -5.80 -5.50
C SER A 131 18.94 -6.16 -6.64
N ARG A 132 17.88 -5.39 -6.80
CA ARG A 132 16.95 -5.55 -7.91
C ARG A 132 17.56 -4.96 -9.18
N TYR A 133 17.66 -5.76 -10.24
CA TYR A 133 18.28 -5.39 -11.54
C TYR A 133 19.73 -4.91 -11.43
N GLY A 134 20.49 -5.37 -10.44
CA GLY A 134 21.88 -4.95 -10.24
C GLY A 134 22.05 -3.46 -9.86
N LYS A 135 21.00 -2.82 -9.31
CA LYS A 135 21.00 -1.41 -8.92
C LYS A 135 20.84 -1.26 -7.42
N GLY A 136 21.70 -0.48 -6.78
CA GLY A 136 21.69 -0.23 -5.33
C GLY A 136 22.32 -1.35 -4.52
N GLU A 137 22.01 -1.38 -3.24
CA GLU A 137 22.51 -2.34 -2.27
C GLU A 137 21.74 -3.68 -2.34
N ALA A 138 22.30 -4.73 -1.73
CA ALA A 138 21.69 -6.06 -1.69
C ALA A 138 20.58 -6.13 -0.62
N ASP A 139 19.56 -5.28 -0.73
CA ASP A 139 18.50 -5.08 0.28
C ASP A 139 17.29 -5.99 0.07
N TYR A 140 17.24 -6.76 -1.01
CA TYR A 140 16.10 -7.62 -1.32
C TYR A 140 16.43 -9.09 -1.07
N ILE A 141 15.48 -9.79 -0.46
CA ILE A 141 15.51 -11.24 -0.34
C ILE A 141 14.95 -11.84 -1.62
N ASN A 142 15.75 -12.64 -2.29
CA ASN A 142 15.39 -13.33 -3.49
C ASN A 142 15.12 -14.80 -3.19
N CYS A 143 13.97 -15.30 -3.64
CA CYS A 143 13.54 -16.68 -3.50
C CYS A 143 13.62 -17.37 -4.87
N PRO A 144 14.77 -17.99 -5.23
CA PRO A 144 14.88 -18.65 -6.53
C PRO A 144 13.97 -19.87 -6.59
N MET A 145 13.42 -20.14 -7.76
CA MET A 145 12.64 -21.33 -8.03
C MET A 145 13.16 -22.00 -9.31
N ASN A 146 13.28 -23.32 -9.30
CA ASN A 146 13.44 -24.08 -10.54
C ASN A 146 12.11 -24.18 -11.28
N LYS A 147 12.12 -24.74 -12.50
CA LYS A 147 10.92 -24.83 -13.35
C LYS A 147 9.79 -25.61 -12.68
N GLU A 148 10.10 -26.69 -11.97
CA GLU A 148 9.08 -27.53 -11.34
C GLU A 148 8.45 -26.81 -10.13
N GLU A 149 9.26 -26.16 -9.32
CA GLU A 149 8.80 -25.35 -8.20
C GLU A 149 7.96 -24.17 -8.66
N TYR A 150 8.36 -23.49 -9.74
CA TYR A 150 7.60 -22.40 -10.34
C TYR A 150 6.24 -22.88 -10.85
N LEU A 151 6.21 -24.00 -11.60
CA LEU A 151 4.95 -24.54 -12.12
C LEU A 151 4.02 -24.99 -10.99
N ARG A 152 4.56 -25.55 -9.91
CA ARG A 152 3.75 -25.87 -8.73
C ARG A 152 3.19 -24.62 -8.09
N PHE A 153 4.03 -23.62 -7.84
CA PHE A 153 3.59 -22.33 -7.30
C PHE A 153 2.51 -21.69 -8.17
N TYR A 154 2.71 -21.65 -9.48
CA TYR A 154 1.74 -21.12 -10.44
C TYR A 154 0.40 -21.86 -10.35
N ASN A 155 0.42 -23.20 -10.36
CA ASN A 155 -0.81 -23.99 -10.29
C ASN A 155 -1.55 -23.80 -8.95
N GLU A 156 -0.83 -23.73 -7.84
CA GLU A 156 -1.43 -23.46 -6.53
C GLU A 156 -2.06 -22.06 -6.50
N LEU A 157 -1.38 -21.06 -7.08
CA LEU A 157 -1.86 -19.69 -7.13
C LEU A 157 -3.14 -19.53 -7.95
N ILE A 158 -3.20 -20.12 -9.17
CA ILE A 158 -4.39 -20.00 -10.03
C ILE A 158 -5.58 -20.81 -9.53
N ASN A 159 -5.37 -21.80 -8.69
CA ASN A 159 -6.41 -22.62 -8.07
C ASN A 159 -6.68 -22.23 -6.60
N ALA A 160 -6.01 -21.20 -6.09
CA ALA A 160 -6.22 -20.72 -4.73
C ALA A 160 -7.65 -20.19 -4.56
N GLU A 161 -8.17 -20.31 -3.35
CA GLU A 161 -9.42 -19.68 -2.97
C GLU A 161 -9.25 -18.16 -3.02
N SER A 162 -10.11 -17.49 -3.78
CA SER A 162 -10.12 -16.04 -3.89
C SER A 162 -10.80 -15.40 -2.69
N ALA A 163 -10.31 -14.24 -2.25
CA ALA A 163 -11.01 -13.45 -1.26
C ALA A 163 -12.44 -13.10 -1.77
N PRO A 164 -13.43 -12.96 -0.85
CA PRO A 164 -14.75 -12.49 -1.23
C PRO A 164 -14.65 -11.13 -1.94
N LEU A 165 -15.23 -11.05 -3.13
CA LEU A 165 -15.32 -9.79 -3.87
C LEU A 165 -16.46 -8.95 -3.31
N HIS A 166 -16.28 -7.65 -3.18
CA HIS A 166 -17.37 -6.72 -2.92
C HIS A 166 -18.35 -6.70 -4.09
N ASP A 167 -19.61 -6.35 -3.85
CA ASP A 167 -20.64 -6.43 -4.88
C ASP A 167 -20.36 -5.53 -6.09
N PHE A 168 -19.75 -4.38 -5.88
CA PHE A 168 -19.32 -3.48 -6.96
C PHE A 168 -18.16 -4.05 -7.79
N ASP A 169 -17.28 -4.88 -7.21
CA ASP A 169 -16.20 -5.57 -7.92
C ASP A 169 -16.75 -6.68 -8.82
N LYS A 170 -17.80 -7.38 -8.39
CA LYS A 170 -18.40 -8.51 -9.13
C LYS A 170 -18.88 -8.12 -10.53
N GLU A 171 -19.43 -6.93 -10.70
CA GLU A 171 -19.88 -6.42 -12.00
C GLU A 171 -18.72 -6.20 -12.97
N HIS A 172 -17.53 -5.86 -12.47
CA HIS A 172 -16.36 -5.59 -13.30
C HIS A 172 -15.58 -6.84 -13.63
N PHE A 173 -15.42 -7.73 -12.66
CA PHE A 173 -14.74 -9.01 -12.88
C PHE A 173 -15.55 -9.97 -13.73
N SER A 174 -16.89 -9.84 -13.79
CA SER A 174 -17.75 -10.74 -14.56
C SER A 174 -17.78 -10.42 -16.07
N LYS A 175 -17.44 -9.21 -16.51
CA LYS A 175 -17.64 -8.78 -17.91
C LYS A 175 -16.44 -9.01 -18.83
N ASP A 176 -15.20 -9.02 -18.35
CA ASP A 176 -14.03 -9.07 -19.24
C ASP A 176 -12.87 -9.97 -18.76
N GLY A 177 -13.00 -10.65 -17.64
CA GLY A 177 -11.85 -11.35 -17.04
C GLY A 177 -10.71 -10.38 -16.71
N PHE A 178 -9.82 -10.82 -15.85
CA PHE A 178 -8.62 -10.07 -15.50
C PHE A 178 -7.77 -9.87 -16.77
N LYS A 179 -7.73 -8.68 -17.33
CA LYS A 179 -6.69 -8.34 -18.32
C LYS A 179 -5.41 -8.16 -17.51
N VAL A 180 -4.64 -9.25 -17.40
CA VAL A 180 -3.23 -9.14 -16.98
C VAL A 180 -2.58 -8.22 -18.01
N TYR A 181 -2.12 -7.07 -17.57
CA TYR A 181 -1.21 -6.25 -18.38
C TYR A 181 0.06 -7.07 -18.56
N GLU A 182 0.23 -7.67 -19.72
CA GLU A 182 1.52 -8.16 -20.17
C GLU A 182 2.43 -6.95 -20.35
N GLY A 183 3.30 -6.72 -19.36
CA GLY A 183 4.35 -5.70 -19.35
C GLY A 183 5.70 -6.35 -19.46
#